data_b8cab28e6358c7e9a6109e37b0f3f187
#
_entry.id   b8cab28e6358c7e9a6109e37b0f3f187
#
_cell.length_a   1.000
_cell.length_b   1.000
_cell.length_c   1.000
_cell.angle_alpha   90.00
_cell.angle_beta   90.00
_cell.angle_gamma   90.00
#
_symmetry.space_group_name_H-M   'P 1'
#
loop_
_entity.id
_entity.type
_entity.pdbx_description
1 polymer ?
#
loop_
_entity_poly.entity_id
_entity_poly.type
_entity_poly.pdbx_seq_one_letter_code
_entity_poly.pdbx_strand_id
1 'polypeptide(L)'
;MKRLTSILLAFVTVLCAFSGTTIFADDEYIPYHICEYEEYIEQSKYSVMEAQCEKGEKGLKCKICGEKKDVEIIPETGNINFTSDPNKYCNHIVYTGKAIKPTVYVWIDEQNRLTEGVDYDVEYIGTCKEIGRHKVIVKFKGDYSGKAGRTFEIYPPNVKTKSVKGIKNGFKVEWKKVGKKYDVDGYIVTVMSGNHENKEVGTSYVKQVKIKGKNKTSATIKGLKRNKKYYVFVQSYKKQNFDYKPDQHATFTSQEPDDNQSWKNIRYKTK
;
A
#
# COMPACT_ATOMS: atom_id res chain seq x y z
N MET A 1 -57.49 10.05 -6.81
CA MET A 1 -56.65 8.90 -7.19
C MET A 1 -56.27 8.03 -5.96
N LYS A 2 -57.23 7.61 -5.14
CA LYS A 2 -57.01 6.79 -3.93
C LYS A 2 -57.94 5.55 -3.83
N ARG A 3 -58.51 5.10 -4.96
CA ARG A 3 -59.41 3.93 -4.96
C ARG A 3 -58.98 2.74 -5.85
N LEU A 4 -57.84 2.84 -6.56
CA LEU A 4 -57.37 1.73 -7.42
C LEU A 4 -56.40 0.74 -6.74
N THR A 5 -55.77 1.09 -5.65
CA THR A 5 -54.79 0.22 -4.96
C THR A 5 -55.41 -0.82 -4.04
N SER A 6 -56.64 -0.58 -3.55
CA SER A 6 -57.28 -1.54 -2.65
C SER A 6 -57.98 -2.73 -3.37
N ILE A 7 -58.27 -2.59 -4.67
CA ILE A 7 -58.92 -3.66 -5.44
C ILE A 7 -57.94 -4.71 -5.92
N LEU A 8 -56.67 -4.32 -6.15
CA LEU A 8 -55.63 -5.26 -6.61
C LEU A 8 -55.16 -6.20 -5.51
N LEU A 9 -55.14 -5.77 -4.24
CA LEU A 9 -54.76 -6.60 -3.10
C LEU A 9 -55.81 -7.65 -2.75
N ALA A 10 -57.09 -7.34 -2.98
CA ALA A 10 -58.18 -8.29 -2.73
C ALA A 10 -58.24 -9.41 -3.80
N PHE A 11 -57.81 -9.15 -5.05
CA PHE A 11 -57.81 -10.18 -6.10
C PHE A 11 -56.69 -11.22 -5.93
N VAL A 12 -55.54 -10.83 -5.36
CA VAL A 12 -54.39 -11.77 -5.12
C VAL A 12 -54.72 -12.75 -4.00
N THR A 13 -55.44 -12.30 -2.96
CA THR A 13 -55.81 -13.19 -1.84
C THR A 13 -56.95 -14.15 -2.19
N VAL A 14 -57.82 -13.82 -3.14
CA VAL A 14 -58.90 -14.74 -3.56
C VAL A 14 -58.38 -15.81 -4.54
N LEU A 15 -57.38 -15.51 -5.37
CA LEU A 15 -56.78 -16.53 -6.28
C LEU A 15 -55.98 -17.60 -5.51
N CYS A 16 -55.38 -17.29 -4.37
CA CYS A 16 -54.69 -18.28 -3.55
C CYS A 16 -55.65 -19.24 -2.84
N ALA A 17 -56.91 -18.87 -2.64
CA ALA A 17 -57.90 -19.71 -1.95
C ALA A 17 -58.53 -20.79 -2.87
N PHE A 18 -58.36 -20.69 -4.20
CA PHE A 18 -58.95 -21.64 -5.16
C PHE A 18 -58.00 -22.65 -5.77
N SER A 19 -56.71 -22.49 -5.57
CA SER A 19 -55.69 -23.42 -6.14
C SER A 19 -55.28 -24.49 -5.14
N GLY A 20 -56.14 -25.06 -4.37
CA GLY A 20 -55.95 -26.26 -3.50
C GLY A 20 -54.50 -26.84 -3.26
N THR A 21 -53.48 -26.07 -3.54
CA THR A 21 -52.11 -26.36 -3.18
C THR A 21 -51.79 -25.53 -1.94
N THR A 22 -52.08 -26.11 -0.80
CA THR A 22 -51.36 -25.77 0.42
C THR A 22 -49.91 -26.04 0.13
N ILE A 23 -49.13 -25.00 -0.18
CA ILE A 23 -47.68 -25.05 -0.02
C ILE A 23 -47.53 -25.13 1.48
N PHE A 24 -47.44 -26.35 2.00
CA PHE A 24 -46.77 -26.58 3.27
C PHE A 24 -45.32 -26.22 2.95
N ALA A 25 -44.87 -25.05 3.40
CA ALA A 25 -43.47 -24.93 3.70
C ALA A 25 -43.21 -26.16 4.59
N ASP A 26 -42.31 -27.04 4.16
CA ASP A 26 -41.73 -28.02 5.03
C ASP A 26 -41.08 -27.23 6.16
N ASP A 27 -41.87 -26.84 7.17
CA ASP A 27 -41.36 -26.59 8.50
C ASP A 27 -40.82 -27.93 8.93
N GLU A 28 -39.54 -28.13 8.75
CA GLU A 28 -38.81 -29.29 9.24
C GLU A 28 -39.13 -29.37 10.75
N TYR A 29 -40.06 -30.30 11.12
CA TYR A 29 -40.47 -30.48 12.51
C TYR A 29 -39.25 -30.94 13.27
N ILE A 30 -38.56 -29.96 13.89
CA ILE A 30 -37.48 -30.25 14.83
C ILE A 30 -38.13 -30.72 16.14
N PRO A 31 -38.03 -32.01 16.46
CA PRO A 31 -38.66 -32.54 17.67
C PRO A 31 -38.12 -31.80 18.90
N TYR A 32 -39.00 -31.55 19.89
CA TYR A 32 -38.59 -30.93 21.15
C TYR A 32 -37.35 -31.65 21.70
N HIS A 33 -36.24 -30.92 21.88
CA HIS A 33 -34.99 -31.44 22.41
C HIS A 33 -34.40 -30.45 23.43
N ILE A 34 -33.54 -30.94 24.28
CA ILE A 34 -32.68 -30.11 25.12
C ILE A 34 -31.46 -29.75 24.27
N CYS A 35 -31.21 -28.45 24.05
CA CYS A 35 -30.09 -28.00 23.25
C CYS A 35 -28.75 -28.43 23.86
N GLU A 36 -27.99 -29.16 23.09
CA GLU A 36 -26.59 -29.49 23.37
C GLU A 36 -25.70 -28.60 22.50
N TYR A 37 -25.04 -27.62 23.14
CA TYR A 37 -24.24 -26.64 22.46
C TYR A 37 -22.79 -27.10 22.27
N GLU A 38 -22.20 -26.72 21.11
CA GLU A 38 -20.78 -26.83 20.85
C GLU A 38 -20.24 -25.49 20.37
N GLU A 39 -18.95 -25.26 20.53
CA GLU A 39 -18.27 -24.07 20.01
C GLU A 39 -18.27 -24.09 18.47
N TYR A 40 -18.53 -22.94 17.84
CA TYR A 40 -18.42 -22.76 16.42
C TYR A 40 -17.71 -21.46 16.10
N ILE A 41 -17.03 -21.42 14.94
CA ILE A 41 -16.40 -20.25 14.38
C ILE A 41 -16.73 -20.18 12.88
N GLU A 42 -17.40 -19.12 12.47
CA GLU A 42 -17.49 -18.69 11.09
C GLU A 42 -16.45 -17.58 10.91
N GLN A 43 -15.28 -17.93 10.34
CA GLN A 43 -14.13 -17.02 10.25
C GLN A 43 -14.46 -15.77 9.45
N SER A 44 -13.95 -14.62 9.88
CA SER A 44 -13.86 -13.42 9.03
C SER A 44 -12.97 -13.74 7.81
N LYS A 45 -13.48 -13.53 6.59
CA LYS A 45 -12.85 -13.99 5.35
C LYS A 45 -12.33 -12.84 4.53
N TYR A 46 -11.02 -12.80 4.29
CA TYR A 46 -10.41 -11.77 3.46
C TYR A 46 -10.82 -11.91 1.99
N SER A 47 -11.42 -10.84 1.45
CA SER A 47 -11.74 -10.71 0.03
C SER A 47 -10.66 -9.90 -0.68
N VAL A 48 -10.02 -10.52 -1.68
CA VAL A 48 -9.02 -9.83 -2.52
C VAL A 48 -9.65 -8.69 -3.33
N MET A 49 -10.91 -8.85 -3.73
CA MET A 49 -11.64 -7.87 -4.56
C MET A 49 -11.95 -6.60 -3.77
N GLU A 50 -12.32 -6.72 -2.51
CA GLU A 50 -12.70 -5.61 -1.64
C GLU A 50 -11.53 -5.08 -0.80
N ALA A 51 -10.39 -5.76 -0.83
CA ALA A 51 -9.18 -5.46 -0.07
C ALA A 51 -9.40 -5.46 1.46
N GLN A 52 -10.40 -6.15 1.95
CA GLN A 52 -10.75 -6.32 3.36
C GLN A 52 -11.35 -7.70 3.63
N CYS A 53 -11.54 -8.06 4.90
CA CYS A 53 -12.25 -9.27 5.28
C CYS A 53 -13.77 -9.02 5.34
N GLU A 54 -14.54 -10.01 4.98
CA GLU A 54 -15.95 -10.09 5.39
C GLU A 54 -16.04 -10.38 6.88
N LYS A 55 -17.07 -9.89 7.56
CA LYS A 55 -17.33 -10.19 8.98
C LYS A 55 -17.54 -11.68 9.20
N GLY A 56 -17.03 -12.16 10.30
CA GLY A 56 -17.30 -13.51 10.81
C GLY A 56 -18.06 -13.46 12.11
N GLU A 57 -18.29 -14.63 12.70
CA GLU A 57 -18.87 -14.77 14.04
C GLU A 57 -18.40 -16.05 14.72
N LYS A 58 -18.43 -16.07 16.04
CA LYS A 58 -18.16 -17.26 16.87
C LYS A 58 -19.08 -17.30 18.07
N GLY A 59 -19.26 -18.46 18.64
CA GLY A 59 -20.14 -18.64 19.78
C GLY A 59 -20.46 -20.11 20.03
N LEU A 60 -21.64 -20.35 20.54
CA LEU A 60 -22.18 -21.68 20.78
C LEU A 60 -23.32 -21.97 19.80
N LYS A 61 -23.34 -23.17 19.20
CA LYS A 61 -24.36 -23.61 18.26
C LYS A 61 -24.92 -24.96 18.69
N CYS A 62 -26.23 -25.09 18.75
CA CYS A 62 -26.88 -26.36 19.07
C CYS A 62 -26.62 -27.37 17.93
N LYS A 63 -26.15 -28.57 18.30
CA LYS A 63 -25.86 -29.67 17.37
C LYS A 63 -27.07 -30.18 16.60
N ILE A 64 -28.28 -29.98 17.15
CA ILE A 64 -29.51 -30.52 16.59
C ILE A 64 -30.26 -29.47 15.78
N CYS A 65 -30.61 -28.32 16.39
CA CYS A 65 -31.45 -27.30 15.74
C CYS A 65 -30.67 -26.13 15.14
N GLY A 66 -29.35 -26.05 15.41
CA GLY A 66 -28.53 -24.97 14.90
C GLY A 66 -28.73 -23.62 15.60
N GLU A 67 -29.54 -23.54 16.67
CA GLU A 67 -29.70 -22.32 17.46
C GLU A 67 -28.35 -21.80 17.93
N LYS A 68 -28.10 -20.51 17.73
CA LYS A 68 -26.84 -19.82 18.09
C LYS A 68 -27.04 -19.07 19.41
N LYS A 69 -26.03 -19.17 20.32
CA LYS A 69 -26.01 -18.50 21.61
C LYS A 69 -24.63 -17.89 21.87
N ASP A 70 -24.62 -16.83 22.65
CA ASP A 70 -23.38 -16.11 23.03
C ASP A 70 -22.54 -15.72 21.82
N VAL A 71 -23.22 -15.19 20.78
CA VAL A 71 -22.60 -14.84 19.50
C VAL A 71 -21.74 -13.59 19.63
N GLU A 72 -20.47 -13.72 19.28
CA GLU A 72 -19.49 -12.62 19.17
C GLU A 72 -19.15 -12.39 17.69
N ILE A 73 -19.25 -11.16 17.24
CA ILE A 73 -18.88 -10.79 15.86
C ILE A 73 -17.36 -10.69 15.72
N ILE A 74 -16.79 -11.41 14.77
CA ILE A 74 -15.40 -11.27 14.35
C ILE A 74 -15.35 -10.12 13.33
N PRO A 75 -14.71 -8.99 13.64
CA PRO A 75 -14.70 -7.83 12.75
C PRO A 75 -13.95 -8.12 11.45
N GLU A 76 -14.31 -7.42 10.39
CA GLU A 76 -13.52 -7.37 9.16
C GLU A 76 -12.17 -6.67 9.39
N THR A 77 -11.15 -7.04 8.63
CA THR A 77 -9.88 -6.31 8.65
C THR A 77 -9.98 -5.06 7.77
N GLY A 78 -9.41 -3.97 8.24
CA GLY A 78 -9.25 -2.75 7.47
C GLY A 78 -7.96 -2.76 6.62
N ASN A 79 -6.97 -1.95 7.00
CA ASN A 79 -5.76 -1.71 6.22
C ASN A 79 -4.61 -2.66 6.57
N ILE A 80 -3.83 -3.06 5.54
CA ILE A 80 -2.56 -3.75 5.69
C ILE A 80 -1.44 -2.76 5.37
N ASN A 81 -0.67 -2.40 6.38
CA ASN A 81 0.41 -1.42 6.30
C ASN A 81 1.78 -2.05 6.54
N PHE A 82 2.81 -1.44 5.94
CA PHE A 82 4.20 -1.82 6.15
C PHE A 82 4.95 -0.69 6.80
N THR A 83 5.83 -1.01 7.73
CA THR A 83 6.77 -0.04 8.28
C THR A 83 8.09 -0.69 8.66
N SER A 84 9.18 0.01 8.45
CA SER A 84 10.49 -0.35 9.00
C SER A 84 10.69 0.17 10.42
N ASP A 85 9.81 1.09 10.86
CA ASP A 85 9.79 1.70 12.19
C ASP A 85 8.35 1.71 12.71
N PRO A 86 8.03 1.02 13.81
CA PRO A 86 6.68 0.94 14.35
C PRO A 86 6.09 2.31 14.75
N ASN A 87 6.93 3.34 14.90
CA ASN A 87 6.53 4.69 15.25
C ASN A 87 6.45 5.64 14.04
N LYS A 88 6.72 5.14 12.84
CA LYS A 88 6.68 5.94 11.60
C LYS A 88 5.95 5.19 10.51
N TYR A 89 4.84 5.71 10.07
CA TYR A 89 4.16 5.30 8.83
C TYR A 89 4.96 5.73 7.59
N CYS A 90 6.21 5.27 7.49
CA CYS A 90 7.12 5.70 6.45
C CYS A 90 7.38 4.56 5.46
N ASN A 91 6.76 4.66 4.30
CA ASN A 91 6.91 3.68 3.21
C ASN A 91 8.26 3.79 2.46
N HIS A 92 9.18 4.66 2.91
CA HIS A 92 10.46 4.88 2.25
C HIS A 92 11.58 4.03 2.89
N ILE A 93 11.67 2.77 2.46
CA ILE A 93 12.67 1.82 2.97
C ILE A 93 13.94 1.96 2.15
N VAL A 94 15.02 2.46 2.76
CA VAL A 94 16.31 2.65 2.09
C VAL A 94 17.14 1.37 2.16
N TYR A 95 17.70 0.98 1.02
CA TYR A 95 18.58 -0.18 0.88
C TYR A 95 19.82 -0.10 1.79
N THR A 96 20.01 -1.16 2.59
CA THR A 96 21.11 -1.25 3.56
C THR A 96 22.27 -2.14 3.11
N GLY A 97 22.09 -2.91 2.05
CA GLY A 97 22.99 -3.98 1.61
C GLY A 97 22.67 -5.35 2.21
N LYS A 98 21.66 -5.43 3.07
CA LYS A 98 21.15 -6.67 3.67
C LYS A 98 19.69 -6.88 3.26
N ALA A 99 19.20 -8.10 3.43
CA ALA A 99 17.75 -8.37 3.27
C ALA A 99 16.95 -7.49 4.23
N ILE A 100 15.87 -6.92 3.72
CA ILE A 100 14.97 -6.05 4.47
C ILE A 100 13.59 -6.68 4.44
N LYS A 101 13.08 -7.00 5.61
CA LYS A 101 11.74 -7.53 5.82
C LYS A 101 11.01 -6.54 6.74
N PRO A 102 10.27 -5.56 6.18
CA PRO A 102 9.55 -4.58 6.98
C PRO A 102 8.45 -5.26 7.78
N THR A 103 8.19 -4.82 9.00
CA THR A 103 7.07 -5.33 9.78
C THR A 103 5.76 -5.03 9.05
N VAL A 104 4.89 -6.01 9.03
CA VAL A 104 3.55 -5.90 8.45
C VAL A 104 2.55 -5.73 9.58
N TYR A 105 1.69 -4.74 9.48
CA TYR A 105 0.59 -4.54 10.41
C TYR A 105 -0.73 -4.69 9.67
N VAL A 106 -1.64 -5.45 10.28
CA VAL A 106 -3.01 -5.62 9.82
C VAL A 106 -3.91 -4.94 10.83
N TRP A 107 -4.65 -3.94 10.38
CA TRP A 107 -5.54 -3.14 11.23
C TRP A 107 -6.98 -3.61 11.10
N ILE A 108 -7.71 -3.63 12.19
CA ILE A 108 -9.16 -3.78 12.23
C ILE A 108 -9.77 -2.38 12.05
N ASP A 109 -9.28 -1.42 12.83
CA ASP A 109 -9.67 -0.01 12.81
C ASP A 109 -8.46 0.89 13.13
N GLU A 110 -8.68 2.17 13.39
CA GLU A 110 -7.60 3.15 13.67
C GLU A 110 -6.81 2.86 14.96
N GLN A 111 -7.34 2.09 15.89
CA GLN A 111 -6.76 1.82 17.21
C GLN A 111 -6.39 0.36 17.42
N ASN A 112 -7.07 -0.56 16.74
CA ASN A 112 -6.98 -2.00 16.94
C ASN A 112 -6.32 -2.69 15.75
N ARG A 113 -5.40 -3.61 16.05
CA ARG A 113 -4.68 -4.39 15.04
C ARG A 113 -4.63 -5.87 15.42
N LEU A 114 -4.52 -6.70 14.40
CA LEU A 114 -4.29 -8.13 14.55
C LEU A 114 -2.86 -8.42 15.00
N THR A 115 -2.66 -9.59 15.58
CA THR A 115 -1.38 -10.06 16.11
C THR A 115 -0.73 -11.05 15.14
N GLU A 116 0.49 -10.72 14.65
CA GLU A 116 1.28 -11.67 13.87
C GLU A 116 1.63 -12.91 14.71
N GLY A 117 1.51 -14.09 14.11
CA GLY A 117 1.69 -15.38 14.79
C GLY A 117 0.42 -15.92 15.42
N VAL A 118 -0.59 -15.08 15.70
CA VAL A 118 -1.91 -15.48 16.25
C VAL A 118 -2.98 -15.40 15.17
N ASP A 119 -3.18 -14.23 14.58
CA ASP A 119 -4.26 -13.95 13.63
C ASP A 119 -3.80 -14.02 12.17
N TYR A 120 -2.50 -13.88 11.92
CA TYR A 120 -1.90 -14.00 10.60
C TYR A 120 -0.43 -14.37 10.67
N ASP A 121 0.09 -14.88 9.56
CA ASP A 121 1.52 -15.08 9.30
C ASP A 121 1.95 -14.28 8.07
N VAL A 122 3.23 -13.90 8.03
CA VAL A 122 3.81 -13.11 6.94
C VAL A 122 4.83 -13.93 6.15
N GLU A 123 4.65 -14.02 4.84
CA GLU A 123 5.58 -14.67 3.93
C GLU A 123 6.18 -13.65 2.96
N TYR A 124 7.51 -13.45 3.00
CA TYR A 124 8.23 -12.59 2.06
C TYR A 124 8.68 -13.41 0.86
N ILE A 125 8.35 -12.94 -0.34
CA ILE A 125 8.69 -13.64 -1.57
C ILE A 125 10.06 -13.17 -2.08
N GLY A 126 10.98 -14.14 -2.22
CA GLY A 126 12.35 -13.88 -2.67
C GLY A 126 13.27 -13.40 -1.55
N THR A 127 14.40 -12.83 -1.93
CA THR A 127 15.48 -12.46 -1.00
C THR A 127 15.23 -11.18 -0.24
N CYS A 128 14.37 -10.30 -0.76
CA CYS A 128 14.11 -8.94 -0.26
C CYS A 128 15.40 -8.14 -0.02
N LYS A 129 16.40 -8.33 -0.88
CA LYS A 129 17.74 -7.76 -0.73
C LYS A 129 18.05 -6.68 -1.77
N GLU A 130 17.36 -6.69 -2.90
CA GLU A 130 17.63 -5.82 -4.04
C GLU A 130 16.83 -4.49 -3.91
N ILE A 131 17.33 -3.44 -4.57
CA ILE A 131 16.58 -2.20 -4.76
C ILE A 131 15.43 -2.49 -5.74
N GLY A 132 14.20 -2.12 -5.36
CA GLY A 132 13.03 -2.35 -6.20
C GLY A 132 11.79 -2.75 -5.41
N ARG A 133 10.81 -3.28 -6.12
CA ARG A 133 9.53 -3.73 -5.56
C ARG A 133 9.63 -5.20 -5.18
N HIS A 134 9.17 -5.51 -3.98
CA HIS A 134 9.12 -6.86 -3.40
C HIS A 134 7.70 -7.22 -3.02
N LYS A 135 7.38 -8.52 -3.09
CA LYS A 135 6.06 -9.04 -2.74
C LYS A 135 6.09 -9.67 -1.36
N VAL A 136 5.00 -9.50 -0.64
CA VAL A 136 4.71 -10.16 0.63
C VAL A 136 3.30 -10.72 0.60
N ILE A 137 3.09 -11.85 1.28
CA ILE A 137 1.79 -12.49 1.43
C ILE A 137 1.48 -12.52 2.92
N VAL A 138 0.34 -11.96 3.28
CA VAL A 138 -0.29 -12.11 4.61
C VAL A 138 -1.23 -13.30 4.49
N LYS A 139 -1.05 -14.31 5.35
CA LYS A 139 -1.90 -15.51 5.46
C LYS A 139 -2.68 -15.41 6.76
N PHE A 140 -3.96 -15.22 6.66
CA PHE A 140 -4.85 -15.13 7.83
C PHE A 140 -5.06 -16.50 8.47
N LYS A 141 -5.27 -16.54 9.77
CA LYS A 141 -5.52 -17.74 10.59
C LYS A 141 -6.32 -17.42 11.86
N GLY A 142 -6.63 -18.45 12.67
CA GLY A 142 -7.45 -18.27 13.87
C GLY A 142 -8.88 -17.86 13.51
N ASP A 143 -9.33 -16.74 14.01
CA ASP A 143 -10.65 -16.17 13.73
C ASP A 143 -10.77 -15.61 12.30
N TYR A 144 -9.66 -15.56 11.55
CA TYR A 144 -9.57 -15.00 10.20
C TYR A 144 -9.12 -16.04 9.19
N SER A 145 -9.52 -15.86 7.93
CA SER A 145 -9.14 -16.77 6.85
C SER A 145 -8.81 -16.02 5.56
N GLY A 146 -8.17 -16.70 4.60
CA GLY A 146 -7.79 -16.16 3.31
C GLY A 146 -6.35 -15.64 3.25
N LYS A 147 -6.03 -14.92 2.17
CA LYS A 147 -4.67 -14.40 1.91
C LYS A 147 -4.73 -13.02 1.27
N ALA A 148 -3.84 -12.13 1.68
CA ALA A 148 -3.64 -10.83 1.05
C ALA A 148 -2.25 -10.71 0.46
N GLY A 149 -2.16 -10.43 -0.84
CA GLY A 149 -0.90 -10.06 -1.49
C GLY A 149 -0.67 -8.56 -1.40
N ARG A 150 0.54 -8.14 -0.96
CA ARG A 150 0.96 -6.73 -0.90
C ARG A 150 2.36 -6.59 -1.45
N THR A 151 2.74 -5.35 -1.75
CA THR A 151 4.09 -5.04 -2.20
C THR A 151 4.68 -3.91 -1.36
N PHE A 152 5.99 -3.97 -1.12
CA PHE A 152 6.77 -2.87 -0.55
C PHE A 152 7.95 -2.55 -1.46
N GLU A 153 8.54 -1.39 -1.29
CA GLU A 153 9.61 -0.92 -2.16
C GLU A 153 10.87 -0.59 -1.35
N ILE A 154 12.02 -1.08 -1.85
CA ILE A 154 13.34 -0.74 -1.33
C ILE A 154 13.96 0.28 -2.28
N TYR A 155 14.29 1.44 -1.75
CA TYR A 155 14.81 2.58 -2.50
C TYR A 155 16.34 2.66 -2.46
N PRO A 156 16.97 3.24 -3.50
CA PRO A 156 18.41 3.49 -3.50
C PRO A 156 18.83 4.44 -2.37
N PRO A 157 20.08 4.40 -1.92
CA PRO A 157 20.58 5.30 -0.88
C PRO A 157 20.69 6.75 -1.39
N ASN A 158 20.56 7.69 -0.47
CA ASN A 158 20.72 9.11 -0.74
C ASN A 158 22.15 9.46 -1.22
N VAL A 159 22.22 10.46 -2.10
CA VAL A 159 23.48 10.93 -2.69
C VAL A 159 23.94 12.20 -1.98
N LYS A 160 25.18 12.21 -1.52
CA LYS A 160 25.79 13.42 -0.96
C LYS A 160 26.34 14.29 -2.09
N THR A 161 25.68 15.40 -2.41
CA THR A 161 26.18 16.43 -3.30
C THR A 161 27.45 17.08 -2.68
N LYS A 162 28.51 17.22 -3.45
CA LYS A 162 29.76 17.85 -3.05
C LYS A 162 29.80 19.34 -3.40
N SER A 163 29.45 19.64 -4.65
CA SER A 163 29.46 21.01 -5.13
C SER A 163 28.48 21.22 -6.28
N VAL A 164 27.90 22.42 -6.33
CA VAL A 164 27.15 22.92 -7.47
C VAL A 164 27.70 24.29 -7.83
N LYS A 165 28.31 24.40 -9.00
CA LYS A 165 28.91 25.66 -9.48
C LYS A 165 28.09 26.18 -10.66
N GLY A 166 27.60 27.42 -10.55
CA GLY A 166 26.94 28.10 -11.66
C GLY A 166 27.95 28.37 -12.81
N ILE A 167 27.54 28.00 -14.01
CA ILE A 167 28.24 28.30 -15.26
C ILE A 167 27.30 29.07 -16.20
N LYS A 168 27.80 29.53 -17.35
CA LYS A 168 26.97 30.19 -18.37
C LYS A 168 25.81 29.27 -18.77
N ASN A 169 24.59 29.72 -18.47
CA ASN A 169 23.36 29.02 -18.76
C ASN A 169 23.25 27.60 -18.15
N GLY A 170 23.82 27.36 -16.93
CA GLY A 170 23.77 26.04 -16.35
C GLY A 170 24.54 25.86 -15.05
N PHE A 171 24.85 24.59 -14.74
CA PHE A 171 25.59 24.18 -13.56
C PHE A 171 26.59 23.07 -13.88
N LYS A 172 27.74 23.10 -13.19
CA LYS A 172 28.58 21.92 -12.99
C LYS A 172 28.27 21.35 -11.61
N VAL A 173 27.84 20.09 -11.57
CA VAL A 173 27.38 19.40 -10.35
C VAL A 173 28.34 18.25 -10.06
N GLU A 174 28.78 18.15 -8.83
CA GLU A 174 29.67 17.07 -8.37
C GLU A 174 29.07 16.42 -7.10
N TRP A 175 29.22 15.09 -6.97
CA TRP A 175 28.70 14.31 -5.86
C TRP A 175 29.63 13.20 -5.42
N LYS A 176 29.36 12.61 -4.24
CA LYS A 176 30.01 11.37 -3.81
C LYS A 176 29.28 10.21 -4.44
N LYS A 177 30.00 9.29 -5.10
CA LYS A 177 29.38 8.04 -5.54
C LYS A 177 28.87 7.27 -4.34
N VAL A 178 27.74 6.60 -4.51
CA VAL A 178 27.24 5.65 -3.49
C VAL A 178 28.19 4.46 -3.34
N GLY A 179 28.23 3.84 -2.16
CA GLY A 179 29.18 2.75 -1.85
C GLY A 179 29.05 1.57 -2.83
N LYS A 180 30.15 0.82 -3.02
CA LYS A 180 30.20 -0.33 -3.94
C LYS A 180 29.15 -1.40 -3.65
N LYS A 181 28.73 -1.55 -2.40
CA LYS A 181 27.70 -2.50 -1.96
C LYS A 181 26.30 -2.21 -2.51
N TYR A 182 26.07 -0.96 -2.95
CA TYR A 182 24.78 -0.57 -3.50
C TYR A 182 24.76 -0.81 -5.01
N ASP A 183 23.77 -1.57 -5.45
CA ASP A 183 23.58 -1.90 -6.85
C ASP A 183 22.67 -0.84 -7.52
N VAL A 184 23.25 0.34 -7.78
CA VAL A 184 22.58 1.42 -8.53
C VAL A 184 23.08 1.46 -9.98
N ASP A 185 22.20 1.87 -10.89
CA ASP A 185 22.54 1.99 -12.32
C ASP A 185 23.16 3.33 -12.67
N GLY A 186 23.00 4.33 -11.80
CA GLY A 186 23.55 5.67 -12.00
C GLY A 186 22.90 6.73 -11.15
N TYR A 187 22.83 7.96 -11.73
CA TYR A 187 22.38 9.14 -11.02
C TYR A 187 21.42 9.97 -11.89
N ILE A 188 20.56 10.72 -11.23
CA ILE A 188 19.70 11.73 -11.86
C ILE A 188 20.04 13.06 -11.22
N VAL A 189 20.39 14.05 -12.04
CA VAL A 189 20.52 15.43 -11.58
C VAL A 189 19.22 16.15 -11.94
N THR A 190 18.53 16.63 -10.93
CA THR A 190 17.25 17.33 -11.05
C THR A 190 17.46 18.83 -10.83
N VAL A 191 16.88 19.63 -11.71
CA VAL A 191 16.85 21.09 -11.64
C VAL A 191 15.40 21.54 -11.57
N MET A 192 15.04 22.29 -10.53
CA MET A 192 13.69 22.83 -10.34
C MET A 192 13.73 24.34 -10.21
N SER A 193 12.69 25.01 -10.70
CA SER A 193 12.43 26.44 -10.50
C SER A 193 11.31 26.67 -9.50
N GLY A 194 11.11 27.92 -9.10
CA GLY A 194 10.03 28.32 -8.19
C GLY A 194 10.53 28.69 -6.82
N ASN A 195 9.64 28.62 -5.84
CA ASN A 195 9.93 28.88 -4.45
C ASN A 195 9.26 27.84 -3.54
N HIS A 196 10.05 26.98 -2.95
CA HIS A 196 9.56 25.92 -2.07
C HIS A 196 8.87 26.47 -0.80
N GLU A 197 9.27 27.65 -0.37
CA GLU A 197 8.71 28.31 0.83
C GLU A 197 7.35 28.96 0.56
N ASN A 198 7.07 29.29 -0.70
CA ASN A 198 5.79 29.89 -1.11
C ASN A 198 4.92 28.83 -1.76
N LYS A 199 3.87 28.39 -1.06
CA LYS A 199 2.93 27.37 -1.53
C LYS A 199 2.14 27.78 -2.78
N GLU A 200 1.90 29.09 -2.98
CA GLU A 200 1.19 29.61 -4.16
C GLU A 200 2.05 29.51 -5.43
N VAL A 201 3.36 29.74 -5.30
CA VAL A 201 4.31 29.65 -6.41
C VAL A 201 4.77 28.22 -6.64
N GLY A 202 4.95 27.47 -5.56
CA GLY A 202 5.43 26.11 -5.57
C GLY A 202 6.78 25.92 -6.27
N THR A 203 7.10 24.67 -6.60
CA THR A 203 8.27 24.31 -7.40
C THR A 203 7.86 23.52 -8.64
N SER A 204 8.62 23.68 -9.73
CA SER A 204 8.38 22.97 -10.98
C SER A 204 9.67 22.37 -11.53
N TYR A 205 9.59 21.17 -12.06
CA TYR A 205 10.70 20.55 -12.76
C TYR A 205 11.04 21.34 -14.02
N VAL A 206 12.33 21.69 -14.16
CA VAL A 206 12.85 22.39 -15.33
C VAL A 206 13.64 21.42 -16.20
N LYS A 207 14.48 20.61 -15.57
CA LYS A 207 15.34 19.66 -16.27
C LYS A 207 15.74 18.50 -15.37
N GLN A 208 15.70 17.29 -15.93
CA GLN A 208 16.30 16.10 -15.34
C GLN A 208 17.32 15.52 -16.32
N VAL A 209 18.51 15.21 -15.84
CA VAL A 209 19.56 14.58 -16.63
C VAL A 209 19.95 13.26 -16.00
N LYS A 210 19.67 12.17 -16.70
CA LYS A 210 19.98 10.80 -16.28
C LYS A 210 21.41 10.44 -16.70
N ILE A 211 22.26 10.14 -15.74
CA ILE A 211 23.66 9.78 -15.89
C ILE A 211 23.83 8.29 -15.61
N LYS A 212 24.06 7.51 -16.67
CA LYS A 212 24.31 6.06 -16.55
C LYS A 212 25.70 5.80 -15.94
N GLY A 213 25.76 4.83 -15.06
CA GLY A 213 27.00 4.33 -14.46
C GLY A 213 27.22 4.76 -13.02
N LYS A 214 27.30 3.77 -12.13
CA LYS A 214 27.44 3.93 -10.67
C LYS A 214 28.73 4.63 -10.23
N ASN A 215 29.74 4.69 -11.09
CA ASN A 215 31.03 5.33 -10.81
C ASN A 215 31.10 6.81 -11.23
N LYS A 216 30.08 7.34 -11.87
CA LYS A 216 30.02 8.76 -12.24
C LYS A 216 29.85 9.64 -11.00
N THR A 217 30.55 10.76 -10.97
CA THR A 217 30.59 11.68 -9.82
C THR A 217 30.39 13.13 -10.20
N SER A 218 30.14 13.41 -11.48
CA SER A 218 29.87 14.77 -11.95
C SER A 218 29.03 14.80 -13.22
N ALA A 219 28.36 15.92 -13.43
CA ALA A 219 27.66 16.25 -14.67
C ALA A 219 27.66 17.75 -14.92
N THR A 220 27.54 18.13 -16.21
CA THR A 220 27.32 19.50 -16.61
C THR A 220 25.89 19.64 -17.17
N ILE A 221 25.11 20.48 -16.55
CA ILE A 221 23.74 20.79 -16.96
C ILE A 221 23.74 22.13 -17.69
N LYS A 222 23.28 22.14 -18.94
CA LYS A 222 23.18 23.34 -19.78
C LYS A 222 21.74 23.62 -20.20
N GLY A 223 21.51 24.77 -20.85
CA GLY A 223 20.20 25.14 -21.40
C GLY A 223 19.24 25.73 -20.33
N LEU A 224 19.78 26.32 -19.28
CA LEU A 224 19.00 27.04 -18.27
C LEU A 224 19.04 28.55 -18.54
N LYS A 225 18.08 29.31 -18.02
CA LYS A 225 18.09 30.79 -18.12
C LYS A 225 19.24 31.35 -17.30
N ARG A 226 19.93 32.35 -17.88
CA ARG A 226 21.06 33.05 -17.26
C ARG A 226 20.58 33.86 -16.04
N ASN A 227 21.46 34.00 -15.05
CA ASN A 227 21.22 34.80 -13.83
C ASN A 227 19.95 34.40 -13.04
N LYS A 228 19.46 33.17 -13.18
CA LYS A 228 18.30 32.66 -12.44
C LYS A 228 18.72 31.69 -11.33
N LYS A 229 17.94 31.68 -10.26
CA LYS A 229 18.10 30.71 -9.16
C LYS A 229 17.29 29.47 -9.44
N TYR A 230 17.88 28.31 -9.14
CA TYR A 230 17.26 27.01 -9.27
C TYR A 230 17.63 26.13 -8.08
N TYR A 231 16.76 25.20 -7.73
CA TYR A 231 17.09 24.09 -6.86
C TYR A 231 17.79 23.00 -7.68
N VAL A 232 18.89 22.47 -7.15
CA VAL A 232 19.68 21.45 -7.86
C VAL A 232 20.06 20.37 -6.86
N PHE A 233 19.64 19.14 -7.11
CA PHE A 233 19.99 17.98 -6.31
C PHE A 233 20.28 16.76 -7.16
N VAL A 234 20.86 15.74 -6.52
CA VAL A 234 21.30 14.50 -7.17
C VAL A 234 20.67 13.33 -6.44
N GLN A 235 20.05 12.44 -7.21
CA GLN A 235 19.49 11.18 -6.71
C GLN A 235 20.24 10.01 -7.35
N SER A 236 20.44 8.92 -6.62
CA SER A 236 20.81 7.64 -7.22
C SER A 236 19.57 6.95 -7.78
N TYR A 237 19.73 6.11 -8.79
CA TYR A 237 18.61 5.35 -9.33
C TYR A 237 18.97 3.90 -9.64
N LYS A 238 17.94 3.04 -9.58
CA LYS A 238 17.93 1.66 -10.05
C LYS A 238 16.73 1.43 -10.94
N LYS A 239 16.91 0.70 -12.03
CA LYS A 239 15.82 0.16 -12.83
C LYS A 239 15.52 -1.26 -12.40
N GLN A 240 14.25 -1.60 -12.33
CA GLN A 240 13.79 -2.97 -12.14
C GLN A 240 12.86 -3.33 -13.30
N ASN A 241 13.15 -4.40 -14.00
CA ASN A 241 12.25 -4.99 -14.98
C ASN A 241 11.18 -5.82 -14.24
N PHE A 242 9.99 -5.90 -14.80
CA PHE A 242 8.93 -6.74 -14.25
C PHE A 242 8.88 -8.05 -15.02
N ASP A 243 8.92 -9.17 -14.30
CA ASP A 243 8.91 -10.52 -14.91
C ASP A 243 7.67 -10.78 -15.78
N TYR A 244 6.51 -10.19 -15.40
CA TYR A 244 5.24 -10.35 -16.12
C TYR A 244 5.05 -9.37 -17.30
N LYS A 245 5.93 -8.36 -17.44
CA LYS A 245 5.97 -7.39 -18.55
C LYS A 245 7.40 -6.97 -18.81
N PRO A 246 8.17 -7.74 -19.61
CA PRO A 246 9.61 -7.51 -19.81
C PRO A 246 9.96 -6.17 -20.45
N ASP A 247 9.03 -5.56 -21.21
CA ASP A 247 9.14 -4.24 -21.83
C ASP A 247 8.86 -3.08 -20.88
N GLN A 248 8.27 -3.37 -19.71
CA GLN A 248 7.99 -2.39 -18.67
C GLN A 248 9.02 -2.47 -17.56
N HIS A 249 9.45 -1.30 -17.09
CA HIS A 249 10.37 -1.17 -15.95
C HIS A 249 9.97 -0.01 -15.06
N ALA A 250 10.19 -0.16 -13.75
CA ALA A 250 10.16 0.94 -12.81
C ALA A 250 11.56 1.54 -12.64
N THR A 251 11.63 2.83 -12.38
CA THR A 251 12.86 3.50 -11.95
C THR A 251 12.67 3.92 -10.50
N PHE A 252 13.45 3.32 -9.61
CA PHE A 252 13.48 3.67 -8.20
C PHE A 252 14.57 4.71 -7.99
N THR A 253 14.25 5.82 -7.33
CA THR A 253 15.19 6.91 -7.02
C THR A 253 15.35 7.06 -5.52
N SER A 254 16.51 7.54 -5.07
CA SER A 254 16.65 7.96 -3.68
C SER A 254 15.72 9.14 -3.39
N GLN A 255 15.49 9.38 -2.10
CA GLN A 255 14.57 10.42 -1.64
C GLN A 255 14.97 11.81 -2.15
N GLU A 256 13.98 12.64 -2.45
CA GLU A 256 14.15 14.07 -2.66
C GLU A 256 14.39 14.77 -1.31
N PRO A 257 14.86 16.02 -1.31
CA PRO A 257 14.92 16.81 -0.09
C PRO A 257 13.53 16.92 0.55
N ASP A 258 13.43 16.61 1.84
CA ASP A 258 12.17 16.42 2.57
C ASP A 258 11.83 17.56 3.55
N ASP A 259 12.78 18.43 3.86
CA ASP A 259 12.58 19.55 4.79
C ASP A 259 12.99 20.90 4.20
N ASN A 260 12.48 21.98 4.79
CA ASN A 260 12.74 23.35 4.34
C ASN A 260 14.23 23.73 4.38
N GLN A 261 14.99 23.19 5.33
CA GLN A 261 16.42 23.47 5.46
C GLN A 261 17.20 22.79 4.33
N SER A 262 16.87 21.56 3.97
CA SER A 262 17.45 20.84 2.84
C SER A 262 17.19 21.58 1.53
N TRP A 263 16.00 22.10 1.31
CA TRP A 263 15.66 22.89 0.12
C TRP A 263 16.43 24.22 0.06
N LYS A 264 16.62 24.95 1.17
CA LYS A 264 17.43 26.18 1.22
C LYS A 264 18.86 25.93 0.79
N ASN A 265 19.46 24.83 1.24
CA ASN A 265 20.85 24.48 1.00
C ASN A 265 21.16 24.07 -0.44
N ILE A 266 20.16 23.80 -1.27
CA ILE A 266 20.34 23.36 -2.67
C ILE A 266 19.92 24.40 -3.71
N ARG A 267 19.74 25.67 -3.31
CA ARG A 267 19.33 26.76 -4.18
C ARG A 267 20.55 27.52 -4.73
N TYR A 268 20.81 27.38 -6.03
CA TYR A 268 21.99 27.94 -6.71
C TYR A 268 21.61 28.86 -7.85
N LYS A 269 22.54 29.79 -8.24
CA LYS A 269 22.34 30.74 -9.30
C LYS A 269 23.22 30.37 -10.54
N THR A 270 22.66 30.42 -11.74
CA THR A 270 23.37 30.31 -13.01
C THR A 270 24.16 31.60 -13.29
N LYS A 271 25.24 31.48 -14.05
CA LYS A 271 26.01 32.65 -14.59
C LYS A 271 25.51 33.06 -15.95
#